data_5bd3ac6dcd23d43b088df3f82a6c64fe
#
_entry.id   5bd3ac6dcd23d43b088df3f82a6c64fe
#
_cell.length_a   1.000
_cell.length_b   1.000
_cell.length_c   1.000
_cell.angle_alpha   90.00
_cell.angle_beta   90.00
_cell.angle_gamma   90.00
#
_symmetry.space_group_name_H-M   'P 1'
#
loop_
_entity.id
_entity.type
_entity.pdbx_description
1 polymer ?
#
loop_
_entity_poly.entity_id
_entity_poly.type
_entity_poly.pdbx_seq_one_letter_code
_entity_poly.pdbx_strand_id
1 'polypeptide(L)'
;MPCRVRGNRSWPLKLRTTRFSGFVRLRLLAALRPWRPRTLGFARENAWVERWLGLVDRTLAVCPLAAREVVATAGLVRGYAETYRRGLTSWNRIVEGVVEPMLSGALPRAHFADAVMQARLAATKDPEGAALEETIATIWRVDA
;
A
#
# COMPACT_ATOMS: atom_id res chain seq x y z
N MET A 1 11.26 -3.08 -28.65
CA MET A 1 12.45 -3.01 -27.77
C MET A 1 12.02 -3.42 -26.38
N PRO A 2 12.51 -4.52 -25.80
CA PRO A 2 12.08 -4.95 -24.46
C PRO A 2 12.82 -4.17 -23.38
N CYS A 3 12.06 -3.49 -22.53
CA CYS A 3 12.57 -2.86 -21.30
C CYS A 3 13.15 -3.91 -20.36
N ARG A 4 14.45 -3.89 -20.18
CA ARG A 4 15.20 -4.74 -19.25
C ARG A 4 14.88 -4.31 -17.82
N VAL A 5 14.01 -5.04 -17.14
CA VAL A 5 13.78 -4.88 -15.69
C VAL A 5 15.09 -5.20 -14.97
N ARG A 6 15.70 -4.17 -14.40
CA ARG A 6 16.93 -4.28 -13.61
C ARG A 6 16.60 -4.99 -12.31
N GLY A 7 16.89 -6.28 -12.23
CA GLY A 7 16.68 -7.10 -11.03
C GLY A 7 17.37 -6.47 -9.82
N ASN A 8 16.59 -6.23 -8.78
CA ASN A 8 17.08 -5.75 -7.49
C ASN A 8 17.87 -6.88 -6.82
N ARG A 9 19.21 -6.87 -6.96
CA ARG A 9 20.10 -7.82 -6.29
C ARG A 9 20.09 -7.52 -4.80
N SER A 10 19.29 -8.25 -4.04
CA SER A 10 19.40 -8.30 -2.60
C SER A 10 20.59 -9.19 -2.22
N TRP A 11 21.62 -8.60 -1.62
CA TRP A 11 22.76 -9.34 -1.10
C TRP A 11 22.46 -9.74 0.35
N PRO A 12 22.34 -11.03 0.68
CA PRO A 12 22.13 -11.45 2.07
C PRO A 12 23.42 -11.21 2.87
N LEU A 13 23.44 -10.17 3.69
CA LEU A 13 24.54 -9.87 4.57
C LEU A 13 24.44 -10.78 5.81
N LYS A 14 25.16 -11.90 5.82
CA LYS A 14 25.26 -12.77 7.01
C LYS A 14 26.23 -12.17 8.01
N LEU A 15 25.72 -11.48 9.04
CA LEU A 15 26.51 -10.94 10.13
C LEU A 15 26.59 -11.97 11.28
N ARG A 16 27.79 -12.49 11.54
CA ARG A 16 28.04 -13.27 12.76
C ARG A 16 28.19 -12.31 13.94
N THR A 17 27.19 -12.23 14.80
CA THR A 17 27.12 -11.33 15.95
C THR A 17 28.00 -11.78 17.13
N THR A 18 28.50 -13.01 17.11
CA THR A 18 29.32 -13.61 18.18
C THR A 18 30.77 -13.14 18.20
N ARG A 19 31.22 -12.35 17.23
CA ARG A 19 32.57 -11.79 17.18
C ARG A 19 32.54 -10.28 17.42
N PHE A 20 33.55 -9.75 18.12
CA PHE A 20 33.71 -8.31 18.38
C PHE A 20 33.58 -7.44 17.11
N SER A 21 34.13 -7.92 15.98
CA SER A 21 34.00 -7.26 14.68
C SER A 21 32.55 -7.20 14.18
N GLY A 22 31.72 -8.19 14.50
CA GLY A 22 30.27 -8.19 14.17
C GLY A 22 29.52 -7.15 15.00
N PHE A 23 29.84 -7.03 16.28
CA PHE A 23 29.25 -6.03 17.15
C PHE A 23 29.62 -4.60 16.73
N VAL A 24 30.87 -4.33 16.37
CA VAL A 24 31.32 -3.02 15.88
C VAL A 24 30.58 -2.66 14.58
N ARG A 25 30.43 -3.62 13.64
CA ARG A 25 29.66 -3.40 12.39
C ARG A 25 28.20 -3.07 12.66
N LEU A 26 27.55 -3.77 13.60
CA LEU A 26 26.17 -3.46 14.00
C LEU A 26 26.06 -2.07 14.62
N ARG A 27 27.02 -1.67 15.43
CA ARG A 27 27.05 -0.34 16.03
C ARG A 27 27.26 0.77 15.00
N LEU A 28 28.11 0.54 13.97
CA LEU A 28 28.26 1.43 12.84
C LEU A 28 26.97 1.53 12.01
N LEU A 29 26.28 0.42 11.75
CA LEU A 29 24.98 0.42 11.06
C LEU A 29 23.92 1.16 11.88
N ALA A 30 23.92 0.99 13.22
CA ALA A 30 23.01 1.71 14.11
C ALA A 30 23.30 3.23 14.12
N ALA A 31 24.56 3.65 13.99
CA ALA A 31 24.95 5.04 13.86
C ALA A 31 24.47 5.70 12.56
N LEU A 32 24.11 4.91 11.53
CA LEU A 32 23.49 5.39 10.30
C LEU A 32 21.97 5.64 10.44
N ARG A 33 21.37 5.31 11.60
CA ARG A 33 19.94 5.54 11.88
C ARG A 33 19.45 6.97 11.59
N PRO A 34 20.20 8.05 11.94
CA PRO A 34 19.77 9.42 11.64
C PRO A 34 19.79 9.75 10.13
N TRP A 35 20.44 8.91 9.30
CA TRP A 35 20.45 9.08 7.83
C TRP A 35 19.24 8.41 7.15
N ARG A 36 18.46 7.60 7.88
CA ARG A 36 17.26 6.94 7.36
C ARG A 36 16.28 7.89 6.67
N PRO A 37 16.00 9.11 7.17
CA PRO A 37 15.12 10.05 6.48
C PRO A 37 15.59 10.49 5.08
N ARG A 38 16.90 10.33 4.80
CA ARG A 38 17.51 10.68 3.50
C ARG A 38 17.54 9.52 2.52
N THR A 39 17.01 8.35 2.86
CA THR A 39 16.94 7.19 1.96
C THR A 39 15.73 7.30 1.04
N LEU A 40 15.91 6.88 -0.22
CA LEU A 40 14.82 6.86 -1.22
C LEU A 40 13.62 6.01 -0.77
N GLY A 41 13.84 4.98 0.03
CA GLY A 41 12.77 4.16 0.62
C GLY A 41 11.89 4.95 1.57
N PHE A 42 12.48 5.73 2.48
CA PHE A 42 11.74 6.57 3.42
C PHE A 42 10.88 7.64 2.72
N ALA A 43 11.43 8.28 1.69
CA ALA A 43 10.68 9.28 0.93
C ALA A 43 9.44 8.67 0.24
N ARG A 44 9.56 7.43 -0.30
CA ARG A 44 8.42 6.71 -0.92
C ARG A 44 7.38 6.28 0.10
N GLU A 45 7.82 5.76 1.26
CA GLU A 45 6.94 5.38 2.36
C GLU A 45 6.17 6.60 2.88
N ASN A 46 6.83 7.74 3.07
CA ASN A 46 6.19 8.98 3.48
C ASN A 46 5.19 9.48 2.43
N ALA A 47 5.55 9.51 1.16
CA ALA A 47 4.66 9.95 0.10
C ALA A 47 3.37 9.09 0.03
N TRP A 48 3.49 7.78 0.28
CA TRP A 48 2.32 6.91 0.37
C TRP A 48 1.46 7.25 1.59
N VAL A 49 2.07 7.45 2.77
CA VAL A 49 1.34 7.82 4.01
C VAL A 49 0.60 9.15 3.84
N GLU A 50 1.25 10.16 3.27
CA GLU A 50 0.63 11.46 2.99
C GLU A 50 -0.57 11.33 2.03
N ARG A 51 -0.42 10.54 0.96
CA ARG A 51 -1.52 10.26 0.04
C ARG A 51 -2.68 9.56 0.75
N TRP A 52 -2.39 8.54 1.56
CA TRP A 52 -3.40 7.82 2.33
C TRP A 52 -4.14 8.73 3.31
N LEU A 53 -3.43 9.57 4.09
CA LEU A 53 -4.04 10.55 4.99
C LEU A 53 -4.94 11.54 4.25
N GLY A 54 -4.48 12.06 3.12
CA GLY A 54 -5.29 12.95 2.29
C GLY A 54 -6.56 12.29 1.74
N LEU A 55 -6.52 10.99 1.42
CA LEU A 55 -7.70 10.23 1.04
C LEU A 55 -8.66 10.05 2.22
N VAL A 56 -8.15 9.75 3.41
CA VAL A 56 -8.96 9.64 4.63
C VAL A 56 -9.70 10.95 4.91
N ASP A 57 -9.00 12.09 4.88
CA ASP A 57 -9.61 13.41 5.11
C ASP A 57 -10.70 13.73 4.08
N ARG A 58 -10.42 13.53 2.80
CA ARG A 58 -11.40 13.76 1.72
C ARG A 58 -12.61 12.84 1.85
N THR A 59 -12.39 11.59 2.20
CA THR A 59 -13.49 10.61 2.39
C THR A 59 -14.30 10.93 3.64
N LEU A 60 -13.65 11.36 4.72
CA LEU A 60 -14.31 11.73 5.97
C LEU A 60 -15.28 12.92 5.78
N ALA A 61 -14.89 13.88 4.96
CA ALA A 61 -15.74 15.02 4.62
C ALA A 61 -17.01 14.63 3.84
N VAL A 62 -16.99 13.51 3.13
CA VAL A 62 -18.09 13.03 2.28
C VAL A 62 -18.92 11.93 2.96
N CYS A 63 -18.25 10.91 3.52
CA CYS A 63 -18.89 9.74 4.11
C CYS A 63 -18.01 9.16 5.23
N PRO A 64 -18.34 9.42 6.53
CA PRO A 64 -17.56 8.93 7.66
C PRO A 64 -17.44 7.40 7.72
N LEU A 65 -18.48 6.67 7.28
CA LEU A 65 -18.44 5.20 7.23
C LEU A 65 -17.43 4.70 6.21
N ALA A 66 -17.39 5.30 5.02
CA ALA A 66 -16.41 4.97 4.00
C ALA A 66 -14.98 5.36 4.45
N ALA A 67 -14.80 6.46 5.16
CA ALA A 67 -13.50 6.85 5.70
C ALA A 67 -12.91 5.78 6.63
N ARG A 68 -13.74 5.14 7.45
CA ARG A 68 -13.33 4.01 8.31
C ARG A 68 -12.76 2.85 7.47
N GLU A 69 -13.42 2.51 6.37
CA GLU A 69 -12.94 1.45 5.47
C GLU A 69 -11.67 1.87 4.72
N VAL A 70 -11.56 3.14 4.30
CA VAL A 70 -10.32 3.69 3.71
C VAL A 70 -9.16 3.62 4.70
N VAL A 71 -9.38 3.93 5.99
CA VAL A 71 -8.37 3.74 7.04
C VAL A 71 -7.93 2.28 7.11
N ALA A 72 -8.88 1.33 7.07
CA ALA A 72 -8.58 -0.10 7.15
C ALA A 72 -7.77 -0.64 5.95
N THR A 73 -7.80 0.05 4.78
CA THR A 73 -6.99 -0.35 3.62
C THR A 73 -5.48 -0.27 3.86
N ALA A 74 -5.02 0.55 4.81
CA ALA A 74 -3.60 0.59 5.18
C ALA A 74 -3.06 -0.77 5.62
N GLY A 75 -3.93 -1.64 6.16
CA GLY A 75 -3.58 -3.01 6.54
C GLY A 75 -3.14 -3.91 5.38
N LEU A 76 -3.41 -3.53 4.13
CA LEU A 76 -2.92 -4.24 2.94
C LEU A 76 -1.42 -3.99 2.70
N VAL A 77 -0.93 -2.78 3.03
CA VAL A 77 0.45 -2.36 2.77
C VAL A 77 1.32 -2.74 3.97
N ARG A 78 1.67 -4.03 4.05
CA ARG A 78 2.45 -4.61 5.15
C ARG A 78 3.46 -5.64 4.64
N GLY A 79 4.38 -6.04 5.50
CA GLY A 79 5.41 -7.05 5.20
C GLY A 79 6.65 -6.46 4.52
N TYR A 80 7.42 -7.31 3.83
CA TYR A 80 8.69 -6.96 3.22
C TYR A 80 8.73 -7.36 1.73
N ALA A 81 9.58 -6.67 1.00
CA ALA A 81 9.92 -6.97 -0.39
C ALA A 81 8.68 -7.22 -1.27
N GLU A 82 8.41 -8.45 -1.66
CA GLU A 82 7.34 -8.83 -2.57
C GLU A 82 5.95 -8.63 -1.95
N THR A 83 5.76 -9.03 -0.69
CA THR A 83 4.48 -8.85 0.02
C THR A 83 4.10 -7.37 0.12
N TYR A 84 5.06 -6.51 0.43
CA TYR A 84 4.85 -5.06 0.46
C TYR A 84 4.45 -4.52 -0.92
N ARG A 85 5.14 -4.95 -1.99
CA ARG A 85 4.83 -4.51 -3.36
C ARG A 85 3.43 -4.91 -3.81
N ARG A 86 3.04 -6.17 -3.55
CA ARG A 86 1.68 -6.66 -3.85
C ARG A 86 0.63 -5.89 -3.08
N GLY A 87 0.83 -5.69 -1.77
CA GLY A 87 -0.07 -4.88 -0.95
C GLY A 87 -0.23 -3.46 -1.45
N LEU A 88 0.86 -2.81 -1.85
CA LEU A 88 0.83 -1.46 -2.43
C LEU A 88 0.11 -1.44 -3.79
N THR A 89 0.31 -2.45 -4.63
CA THR A 89 -0.40 -2.59 -5.92
C THR A 89 -1.90 -2.74 -5.69
N SER A 90 -2.32 -3.63 -4.79
CA SER A 90 -3.73 -3.83 -4.45
C SER A 90 -4.36 -2.56 -3.85
N TRP A 91 -3.62 -1.86 -2.99
CA TRP A 91 -4.06 -0.59 -2.43
C TRP A 91 -4.27 0.48 -3.51
N ASN A 92 -3.33 0.64 -4.45
CA ASN A 92 -3.49 1.57 -5.58
C ASN A 92 -4.72 1.24 -6.43
N ARG A 93 -4.96 -0.04 -6.72
CA ARG A 93 -6.14 -0.48 -7.48
C ARG A 93 -7.45 -0.13 -6.78
N ILE A 94 -7.53 -0.30 -5.46
CA ILE A 94 -8.71 0.11 -4.67
C ILE A 94 -8.90 1.62 -4.74
N VAL A 95 -7.82 2.39 -4.58
CA VAL A 95 -7.89 3.85 -4.63
C VAL A 95 -8.36 4.32 -6.00
N GLU A 96 -7.72 3.85 -7.06
CA GLU A 96 -7.99 4.29 -8.44
C GLU A 96 -9.30 3.73 -8.99
N GLY A 97 -9.68 2.51 -8.61
CA GLY A 97 -10.88 1.84 -9.11
C GLY A 97 -12.16 2.09 -8.30
N VAL A 98 -12.04 2.50 -7.03
CA VAL A 98 -13.22 2.66 -6.15
C VAL A 98 -13.22 4.02 -5.45
N VAL A 99 -12.16 4.35 -4.68
CA VAL A 99 -12.19 5.53 -3.79
C VAL A 99 -12.22 6.83 -4.57
N GLU A 100 -11.31 7.04 -5.52
CA GLU A 100 -11.27 8.26 -6.33
C GLU A 100 -12.50 8.45 -7.22
N PRO A 101 -13.03 7.42 -7.91
CA PRO A 101 -14.27 7.54 -8.67
C PRO A 101 -15.47 7.97 -7.81
N MET A 102 -15.60 7.43 -6.59
CA MET A 102 -16.69 7.82 -5.68
C MET A 102 -16.48 9.22 -5.09
N LEU A 103 -15.25 9.64 -4.83
CA LEU A 103 -14.95 11.00 -4.38
C LEU A 103 -15.21 12.02 -5.49
N SER A 104 -14.86 11.71 -6.73
CA SER A 104 -15.07 12.60 -7.88
C SER A 104 -16.52 12.63 -8.38
N GLY A 105 -17.36 11.70 -7.95
CA GLY A 105 -18.74 11.56 -8.39
C GLY A 105 -18.89 10.78 -9.70
N ALA A 106 -17.86 10.10 -10.17
CA ALA A 106 -17.94 9.18 -11.31
C ALA A 106 -18.71 7.89 -10.96
N LEU A 107 -18.75 7.54 -9.68
CA LEU A 107 -19.59 6.48 -9.12
C LEU A 107 -20.51 7.04 -8.03
N PRO A 108 -21.75 6.51 -7.89
CA PRO A 108 -22.67 6.89 -6.83
C PRO A 108 -22.10 6.60 -5.45
N ARG A 109 -22.36 7.50 -4.50
CA ARG A 109 -21.85 7.38 -3.12
C ARG A 109 -22.72 6.53 -2.21
N ALA A 110 -23.86 6.05 -2.69
CA ALA A 110 -24.84 5.31 -1.88
C ALA A 110 -24.25 4.09 -1.17
N HIS A 111 -23.34 3.36 -1.83
CA HIS A 111 -22.69 2.15 -1.32
C HIS A 111 -21.19 2.31 -1.08
N PHE A 112 -20.71 3.54 -0.88
CA PHE A 112 -19.27 3.83 -0.81
C PHE A 112 -18.54 3.00 0.25
N ALA A 113 -19.06 2.89 1.46
CA ALA A 113 -18.42 2.10 2.53
C ALA A 113 -18.36 0.62 2.18
N ASP A 114 -19.46 0.07 1.65
CA ASP A 114 -19.56 -1.34 1.27
C ASP A 114 -18.63 -1.67 0.10
N ALA A 115 -18.55 -0.81 -0.89
CA ALA A 115 -17.65 -0.98 -2.04
C ALA A 115 -16.17 -1.04 -1.62
N VAL A 116 -15.73 -0.11 -0.76
CA VAL A 116 -14.35 -0.12 -0.25
C VAL A 116 -14.10 -1.35 0.62
N MET A 117 -15.06 -1.74 1.46
CA MET A 117 -14.96 -2.94 2.29
C MET A 117 -14.83 -4.20 1.44
N GLN A 118 -15.67 -4.38 0.43
CA GLN A 118 -15.64 -5.55 -0.48
C GLN A 118 -14.32 -5.62 -1.23
N ALA A 119 -13.86 -4.52 -1.81
CA ALA A 119 -12.57 -4.45 -2.51
C ALA A 119 -11.39 -4.80 -1.58
N ARG A 120 -11.40 -4.29 -0.33
CA ARG A 120 -10.38 -4.62 0.67
C ARG A 120 -10.39 -6.10 1.06
N LEU A 121 -11.57 -6.69 1.26
CA LEU A 121 -11.71 -8.11 1.59
C LEU A 121 -11.24 -9.00 0.42
N ALA A 122 -11.60 -8.66 -0.82
CA ALA A 122 -11.14 -9.35 -2.02
C ALA A 122 -9.61 -9.34 -2.14
N ALA A 123 -8.98 -8.17 -1.95
CA ALA A 123 -7.52 -8.02 -1.95
C ALA A 123 -6.82 -8.80 -0.82
N THR A 124 -7.48 -8.96 0.33
CA THR A 124 -6.95 -9.74 1.45
C THR A 124 -7.03 -11.24 1.18
N LYS A 125 -8.12 -11.68 0.53
CA LYS A 125 -8.38 -13.10 0.22
C LYS A 125 -7.50 -13.61 -0.91
N ASP A 126 -7.28 -12.79 -1.93
CA ASP A 126 -6.48 -13.13 -3.11
C ASP A 126 -5.36 -12.09 -3.32
N PRO A 127 -4.13 -12.38 -2.83
CA PRO A 127 -2.98 -11.51 -3.00
C PRO A 127 -2.49 -11.37 -4.46
N GLU A 128 -2.91 -12.24 -5.36
CA GLU A 128 -2.58 -12.15 -6.80
C GLU A 128 -3.44 -11.10 -7.51
N GLY A 129 -4.61 -10.76 -6.93
CA GLY A 129 -5.43 -9.62 -7.32
C GLY A 129 -6.54 -9.92 -8.31
N ALA A 130 -6.75 -11.16 -8.74
CA ALA A 130 -7.84 -11.51 -9.66
C ALA A 130 -9.21 -11.25 -9.04
N ALA A 131 -9.40 -11.65 -7.77
CA ALA A 131 -10.64 -11.40 -7.04
C ALA A 131 -10.91 -9.90 -6.82
N LEU A 132 -9.87 -9.09 -6.65
CA LEU A 132 -9.98 -7.64 -6.55
C LEU A 132 -10.46 -7.02 -7.88
N GLU A 133 -9.88 -7.42 -9.00
CA GLU A 133 -10.30 -6.93 -10.32
C GLU A 133 -11.77 -7.26 -10.62
N GLU A 134 -12.18 -8.50 -10.34
CA GLU A 134 -13.57 -8.93 -10.50
C GLU A 134 -14.52 -8.11 -9.62
N THR A 135 -14.13 -7.85 -8.37
CA THR A 135 -14.91 -7.04 -7.43
C THR A 135 -15.06 -5.61 -7.93
N ILE A 136 -13.98 -4.98 -8.38
CA ILE A 136 -14.01 -3.62 -8.95
C ILE A 136 -14.91 -3.59 -10.19
N ALA A 137 -14.76 -4.55 -11.11
CA ALA A 137 -15.61 -4.64 -12.29
C ALA A 137 -17.10 -4.81 -11.93
N THR A 138 -17.42 -5.52 -10.85
CA THR A 138 -18.79 -5.70 -10.37
C THR A 138 -19.34 -4.40 -9.79
N ILE A 139 -18.56 -3.68 -8.98
CA ILE A 139 -18.93 -2.36 -8.44
C ILE A 139 -19.29 -1.41 -9.59
N TRP A 140 -18.43 -1.32 -10.61
CA TRP A 140 -18.69 -0.47 -11.77
C TRP A 140 -19.92 -0.87 -12.56
N ARG A 141 -20.25 -2.16 -12.60
CA ARG A 141 -21.44 -2.66 -13.34
C ARG A 141 -22.74 -2.41 -12.60
N VAL A 142 -22.72 -2.41 -11.28
CA VAL A 142 -23.92 -2.22 -10.45
C VAL A 142 -24.21 -0.74 -10.24
N ASP A 143 -23.19 0.09 -10.17
CA ASP A 143 -23.28 1.50 -9.82
C ASP A 143 -23.16 2.44 -11.04
N ALA A 144 -22.92 1.93 -12.25
CA ALA A 144 -22.92 2.70 -13.51
C ALA A 144 -24.30 2.69 -14.16
#